data_57e966af2f587c5a472482c0fe3f903f
#
_entry.id   57e966af2f587c5a472482c0fe3f903f
#
_cell.length_a   1.000
_cell.length_b   1.000
_cell.length_c   1.000
_cell.angle_alpha   90.00
_cell.angle_beta   90.00
_cell.angle_gamma   90.00
#
_symmetry.space_group_name_H-M   'P 1'
#
loop_
_entity.id
_entity.type
_entity.pdbx_description
1 polymer ?
#
loop_
_entity_poly.entity_id
_entity_poly.type
_entity_poly.pdbx_seq_one_letter_code
_entity_poly.pdbx_strand_id
1 'polypeptide(L)'
;TVFGKKCDLWLKMEEAESFKEQGNAYYIKKDYSEAFNYYTKAIDMCPKNASYYGNRAATLMMLSRHREALEDSQQAVRLDDTFMKGHLREGKCHLSLGNAMAASRCFHRVLELEPDNSQAQQEVKNADSVLEYEKMAEIGFEKHDFRMVVFCMDRALESASACHRFKVLKAECLAMLGRYPEAQSVASDILRMDATNGDALYVRGLCLYYEDCIDKAVQFFVQALRMAPDHEKARLACRNAKALKAKKEDGNKAFKDGNYDAAYELYSEALTIDPNNIKTNAKLFCNRGTVGSKLKKIDQAIEDCTKAVKLDETYIKAYLRRAQCYMDKEEYDEAVRDYEKVYQTEKTKEHKHLLKNAQLELKKSKRKDYYKVLGVDKDATEDEIKKAYRKRALMHHPDRHSSASAEIQKEEEKKFKEVGEAFTVLSDPKKKSRYDSGHDLEDDTGNMGDFDANNIFKAFFGGGGGQGYSFEANQSSGPGNFFFQFG
;
A
#
# COMPACT_ATOMS: atom_id res chain seq x y z
N THR A 1 -18.84 -79.27 -9.91
CA THR A 1 -17.96 -80.13 -9.13
C THR A 1 -16.81 -79.23 -8.56
N VAL A 2 -16.28 -79.61 -7.38
CA VAL A 2 -15.26 -78.81 -6.63
C VAL A 2 -13.97 -78.65 -7.46
N PHE A 3 -13.60 -79.60 -8.33
CA PHE A 3 -12.45 -79.52 -9.21
C PHE A 3 -12.58 -78.44 -10.31
N GLY A 4 -13.76 -78.26 -10.93
CA GLY A 4 -13.98 -77.22 -11.94
C GLY A 4 -13.87 -75.86 -11.38
N LYS A 5 -14.44 -75.55 -10.17
CA LYS A 5 -14.32 -74.24 -9.50
C LYS A 5 -12.89 -73.88 -9.08
N LYS A 6 -12.05 -74.88 -8.75
CA LYS A 6 -10.62 -74.65 -8.43
C LYS A 6 -9.82 -74.32 -9.70
N CYS A 7 -10.11 -74.95 -10.83
CA CYS A 7 -9.45 -74.69 -12.11
C CYS A 7 -9.83 -73.34 -12.63
N ASP A 8 -11.12 -72.92 -12.56
CA ASP A 8 -11.59 -71.54 -12.95
C ASP A 8 -10.98 -70.49 -12.08
N LEU A 9 -10.83 -70.72 -10.78
CA LEU A 9 -10.20 -69.80 -9.87
C LEU A 9 -8.70 -69.61 -10.18
N TRP A 10 -8.01 -70.72 -10.46
CA TRP A 10 -6.58 -70.66 -10.82
C TRP A 10 -6.35 -69.92 -12.14
N LEU A 11 -7.13 -70.17 -13.18
CA LEU A 11 -7.08 -69.42 -14.45
C LEU A 11 -7.32 -67.95 -14.27
N LYS A 12 -8.29 -67.52 -13.44
CA LYS A 12 -8.53 -66.15 -13.10
C LYS A 12 -7.36 -65.49 -12.37
N MET A 13 -6.65 -66.21 -11.50
CA MET A 13 -5.48 -65.68 -10.80
C MET A 13 -4.31 -65.51 -11.74
N GLU A 14 -4.10 -66.45 -12.71
CA GLU A 14 -3.03 -66.32 -13.72
C GLU A 14 -3.29 -65.16 -14.68
N GLU A 15 -4.54 -64.98 -15.10
CA GLU A 15 -4.94 -63.86 -15.94
C GLU A 15 -4.80 -62.50 -15.19
N ALA A 16 -5.19 -62.43 -13.92
CA ALA A 16 -5.00 -61.22 -13.09
C ALA A 16 -3.51 -60.89 -12.92
N GLU A 17 -2.66 -61.88 -12.74
CA GLU A 17 -1.21 -61.70 -12.63
C GLU A 17 -0.63 -61.16 -13.95
N SER A 18 -1.10 -61.67 -15.12
CA SER A 18 -0.72 -61.14 -16.44
C SER A 18 -1.11 -59.66 -16.59
N PHE A 19 -2.32 -59.28 -16.12
CA PHE A 19 -2.72 -57.87 -16.15
C PHE A 19 -1.86 -57.00 -15.23
N LYS A 20 -1.48 -57.49 -14.04
CA LYS A 20 -0.55 -56.78 -13.15
C LYS A 20 0.80 -56.56 -13.82
N GLU A 21 1.34 -57.54 -14.53
CA GLU A 21 2.62 -57.43 -15.24
C GLU A 21 2.55 -56.44 -16.39
N GLN A 22 1.46 -56.41 -17.15
CA GLN A 22 1.20 -55.41 -18.16
C GLN A 22 1.11 -54.01 -17.53
N GLY A 23 0.39 -53.86 -16.39
CA GLY A 23 0.34 -52.62 -15.62
C GLY A 23 1.73 -52.16 -15.18
N ASN A 24 2.57 -53.07 -14.69
CA ASN A 24 3.96 -52.78 -14.33
C ASN A 24 4.77 -52.24 -15.52
N ALA A 25 4.60 -52.88 -16.71
CA ALA A 25 5.28 -52.46 -17.94
C ALA A 25 4.90 -51.02 -18.36
N TYR A 26 3.61 -50.66 -18.26
CA TYR A 26 3.14 -49.29 -18.54
C TYR A 26 3.61 -48.31 -17.47
N TYR A 27 3.61 -48.71 -16.18
CA TYR A 27 4.13 -47.89 -15.10
C TYR A 27 5.60 -47.50 -15.31
N ILE A 28 6.44 -48.45 -15.73
CA ILE A 28 7.86 -48.21 -16.05
C ILE A 28 7.99 -47.26 -17.25
N LYS A 29 7.12 -47.38 -18.25
CA LYS A 29 7.03 -46.45 -19.40
C LYS A 29 6.47 -45.09 -19.05
N LYS A 30 6.07 -44.87 -17.79
CA LYS A 30 5.40 -43.64 -17.29
C LYS A 30 4.03 -43.37 -17.91
N ASP A 31 3.44 -44.38 -18.55
CA ASP A 31 2.04 -44.30 -18.99
C ASP A 31 1.12 -44.76 -17.85
N TYR A 32 0.92 -43.82 -16.93
CA TYR A 32 0.18 -44.09 -15.70
C TYR A 32 -1.32 -44.28 -15.95
N SER A 33 -1.86 -43.77 -17.05
CA SER A 33 -3.26 -43.96 -17.41
C SER A 33 -3.53 -45.40 -17.82
N GLU A 34 -2.69 -45.99 -18.67
CA GLU A 34 -2.82 -47.38 -19.06
C GLU A 34 -2.44 -48.32 -17.88
N ALA A 35 -1.42 -47.98 -17.11
CA ALA A 35 -1.10 -48.76 -15.90
C ALA A 35 -2.30 -48.86 -14.95
N PHE A 36 -3.03 -47.74 -14.72
CA PHE A 36 -4.25 -47.71 -13.90
C PHE A 36 -5.32 -48.66 -14.45
N ASN A 37 -5.55 -48.66 -15.78
CA ASN A 37 -6.53 -49.53 -16.45
C ASN A 37 -6.20 -51.00 -16.25
N TYR A 38 -4.93 -51.37 -16.43
CA TYR A 38 -4.50 -52.75 -16.26
C TYR A 38 -4.56 -53.25 -14.80
N TYR A 39 -4.15 -52.45 -13.83
CA TYR A 39 -4.31 -52.80 -12.42
C TYR A 39 -5.78 -52.88 -12.02
N THR A 40 -6.67 -52.08 -12.62
CA THR A 40 -8.10 -52.18 -12.39
C THR A 40 -8.65 -53.52 -12.91
N LYS A 41 -8.25 -53.98 -14.09
CA LYS A 41 -8.61 -55.31 -14.62
C LYS A 41 -8.10 -56.41 -13.70
N ALA A 42 -6.87 -56.32 -13.17
CA ALA A 42 -6.33 -57.29 -12.20
C ALA A 42 -7.15 -57.37 -10.91
N ILE A 43 -7.60 -56.19 -10.39
CA ILE A 43 -8.45 -56.09 -9.19
C ILE A 43 -9.85 -56.72 -9.47
N ASP A 44 -10.44 -56.44 -10.63
CA ASP A 44 -11.75 -56.99 -10.99
C ASP A 44 -11.74 -58.52 -11.05
N MET A 45 -10.63 -59.09 -11.49
CA MET A 45 -10.45 -60.55 -11.53
C MET A 45 -10.17 -61.14 -10.14
N CYS A 46 -9.32 -60.48 -9.35
CA CYS A 46 -8.87 -60.98 -8.04
C CYS A 46 -8.91 -59.86 -6.96
N PRO A 47 -10.09 -59.50 -6.42
CA PRO A 47 -10.25 -58.32 -5.54
C PRO A 47 -9.69 -58.51 -4.11
N LYS A 48 -9.11 -59.68 -3.79
CA LYS A 48 -8.51 -59.96 -2.48
C LYS A 48 -6.98 -59.88 -2.47
N ASN A 49 -6.36 -59.40 -3.53
CA ASN A 49 -4.90 -59.29 -3.61
C ASN A 49 -4.44 -57.86 -3.26
N ALA A 50 -3.80 -57.72 -2.11
CA ALA A 50 -3.29 -56.42 -1.61
C ALA A 50 -2.32 -55.75 -2.58
N SER A 51 -1.49 -56.54 -3.32
CA SER A 51 -0.48 -55.95 -4.21
C SER A 51 -1.06 -55.19 -5.40
N TYR A 52 -2.24 -55.59 -5.91
CA TYR A 52 -2.89 -54.93 -7.02
C TYR A 52 -3.39 -53.56 -6.63
N TYR A 53 -4.05 -53.43 -5.49
CA TYR A 53 -4.45 -52.14 -4.91
C TYR A 53 -3.23 -51.27 -4.62
N GLY A 54 -2.19 -51.87 -4.02
CA GLY A 54 -0.96 -51.12 -3.77
C GLY A 54 -0.34 -50.55 -5.04
N ASN A 55 -0.28 -51.32 -6.13
CA ASN A 55 0.27 -50.84 -7.41
C ASN A 55 -0.62 -49.81 -8.08
N ARG A 56 -1.95 -49.96 -7.99
CA ARG A 56 -2.89 -48.93 -8.47
C ARG A 56 -2.78 -47.65 -7.64
N ALA A 57 -2.61 -47.72 -6.33
CA ALA A 57 -2.34 -46.59 -5.47
C ALA A 57 -1.07 -45.82 -5.88
N ALA A 58 0.03 -46.56 -6.16
CA ALA A 58 1.26 -45.93 -6.64
C ALA A 58 1.03 -45.18 -7.97
N THR A 59 0.25 -45.75 -8.87
CA THR A 59 -0.11 -45.15 -10.14
C THR A 59 -0.96 -43.91 -9.96
N LEU A 60 -1.95 -43.96 -9.08
CA LEU A 60 -2.81 -42.82 -8.71
C LEU A 60 -2.00 -41.68 -8.08
N MET A 61 -1.00 -41.99 -7.25
CA MET A 61 -0.07 -40.99 -6.71
C MET A 61 0.68 -40.26 -7.84
N MET A 62 1.17 -40.98 -8.84
CA MET A 62 1.84 -40.37 -10.01
C MET A 62 0.90 -39.52 -10.86
N LEU A 63 -0.39 -39.86 -10.88
CA LEU A 63 -1.44 -39.04 -11.50
C LEU A 63 -1.94 -37.87 -10.62
N SER A 64 -1.33 -37.67 -9.45
CA SER A 64 -1.75 -36.66 -8.44
C SER A 64 -3.19 -36.87 -7.90
N ARG A 65 -3.77 -38.06 -8.06
CA ARG A 65 -5.09 -38.47 -7.55
C ARG A 65 -4.97 -39.03 -6.12
N HIS A 66 -4.45 -38.19 -5.19
CA HIS A 66 -4.04 -38.63 -3.85
C HIS A 66 -5.17 -39.19 -2.99
N ARG A 67 -6.42 -38.72 -3.15
CA ARG A 67 -7.58 -39.25 -2.40
C ARG A 67 -7.89 -40.68 -2.79
N GLU A 68 -7.96 -40.98 -4.09
CA GLU A 68 -8.18 -42.30 -4.60
C GLU A 68 -7.01 -43.26 -4.31
N ALA A 69 -5.78 -42.73 -4.37
CA ALA A 69 -4.59 -43.48 -3.96
C ALA A 69 -4.64 -43.88 -2.48
N LEU A 70 -5.19 -43.00 -1.62
CA LEU A 70 -5.38 -43.28 -0.20
C LEU A 70 -6.38 -44.40 0.01
N GLU A 71 -7.53 -44.38 -0.69
CA GLU A 71 -8.55 -45.45 -0.61
C GLU A 71 -7.96 -46.79 -1.01
N ASP A 72 -7.22 -46.88 -2.10
CA ASP A 72 -6.54 -48.07 -2.57
C ASP A 72 -5.47 -48.54 -1.60
N SER A 73 -4.65 -47.64 -1.05
CA SER A 73 -3.63 -47.99 -0.07
C SER A 73 -4.25 -48.57 1.20
N GLN A 74 -5.32 -47.98 1.70
CA GLN A 74 -6.08 -48.46 2.85
C GLN A 74 -6.71 -49.86 2.56
N GLN A 75 -7.21 -50.06 1.36
CA GLN A 75 -7.74 -51.38 0.97
C GLN A 75 -6.64 -52.43 0.91
N ALA A 76 -5.46 -52.09 0.40
CA ALA A 76 -4.30 -52.97 0.40
C ALA A 76 -3.89 -53.40 1.82
N VAL A 77 -3.81 -52.46 2.76
CA VAL A 77 -3.47 -52.69 4.16
C VAL A 77 -4.55 -53.50 4.88
N ARG A 78 -5.85 -53.27 4.60
CA ARG A 78 -6.94 -54.10 5.14
C ARG A 78 -6.86 -55.57 4.70
N LEU A 79 -6.38 -55.81 3.46
CA LEU A 79 -6.23 -57.16 2.92
C LEU A 79 -4.98 -57.85 3.46
N ASP A 80 -3.91 -57.11 3.72
CA ASP A 80 -2.65 -57.59 4.26
C ASP A 80 -2.00 -56.51 5.15
N ASP A 81 -2.15 -56.66 6.48
CA ASP A 81 -1.60 -55.72 7.48
C ASP A 81 -0.05 -55.72 7.54
N THR A 82 0.57 -56.75 6.95
CA THR A 82 2.05 -56.84 6.85
C THR A 82 2.60 -56.24 5.56
N PHE A 83 1.73 -55.73 4.69
CA PHE A 83 2.14 -55.17 3.40
C PHE A 83 2.79 -53.79 3.55
N MET A 84 4.08 -53.77 3.82
CA MET A 84 4.87 -52.54 4.08
C MET A 84 4.71 -51.48 3.00
N LYS A 85 4.67 -51.85 1.71
CA LYS A 85 4.48 -50.92 0.59
C LYS A 85 3.09 -50.26 0.64
N GLY A 86 2.08 -50.93 1.16
CA GLY A 86 0.74 -50.40 1.40
C GLY A 86 0.79 -49.28 2.44
N HIS A 87 1.36 -49.58 3.62
CA HIS A 87 1.52 -48.59 4.69
C HIS A 87 2.35 -47.36 4.27
N LEU A 88 3.46 -47.58 3.53
CA LEU A 88 4.25 -46.46 3.00
C LEU A 88 3.45 -45.56 2.05
N ARG A 89 2.65 -46.13 1.16
CA ARG A 89 1.81 -45.40 0.21
C ARG A 89 0.67 -44.69 0.92
N GLU A 90 0.01 -45.35 1.86
CA GLU A 90 -1.01 -44.78 2.72
C GLU A 90 -0.47 -43.53 3.47
N GLY A 91 0.70 -43.70 4.12
CA GLY A 91 1.36 -42.62 4.84
C GLY A 91 1.71 -41.42 3.90
N LYS A 92 2.26 -41.72 2.72
CA LYS A 92 2.56 -40.67 1.72
C LYS A 92 1.31 -39.97 1.20
N CYS A 93 0.20 -40.67 1.00
CA CYS A 93 -1.06 -40.08 0.61
C CYS A 93 -1.61 -39.16 1.71
N HIS A 94 -1.59 -39.62 2.96
CA HIS A 94 -1.97 -38.82 4.11
C HIS A 94 -1.11 -37.57 4.23
N LEU A 95 0.21 -37.67 4.08
CA LEU A 95 1.13 -36.56 4.15
C LEU A 95 0.86 -35.55 3.03
N SER A 96 0.72 -36.00 1.78
CA SER A 96 0.40 -35.15 0.63
C SER A 96 -0.92 -34.40 0.81
N LEU A 97 -1.89 -35.02 1.48
CA LEU A 97 -3.18 -34.38 1.80
C LEU A 97 -3.15 -33.51 3.07
N GLY A 98 -2.00 -33.43 3.77
CA GLY A 98 -1.82 -32.60 4.97
C GLY A 98 -2.24 -33.29 6.27
N ASN A 99 -2.46 -34.59 6.28
CA ASN A 99 -2.81 -35.40 7.47
C ASN A 99 -1.54 -35.98 8.10
N ALA A 100 -0.62 -35.15 8.56
CA ALA A 100 0.70 -35.55 9.00
C ALA A 100 0.70 -36.53 10.20
N MET A 101 -0.26 -36.38 11.13
CA MET A 101 -0.42 -37.34 12.24
C MET A 101 -0.81 -38.73 11.75
N ALA A 102 -1.70 -38.85 10.77
CA ALA A 102 -2.08 -40.13 10.20
C ALA A 102 -0.90 -40.73 9.40
N ALA A 103 -0.19 -39.90 8.66
CA ALA A 103 1.01 -40.29 7.93
C ALA A 103 2.08 -40.84 8.86
N SER A 104 2.38 -40.15 9.97
CA SER A 104 3.36 -40.60 10.98
C SER A 104 3.00 -42.01 11.55
N ARG A 105 1.71 -42.22 11.85
CA ARG A 105 1.26 -43.55 12.31
C ARG A 105 1.54 -44.66 11.28
N CYS A 106 1.24 -44.43 10.01
CA CYS A 106 1.51 -45.38 8.93
C CYS A 106 3.01 -45.67 8.80
N PHE A 107 3.86 -44.65 8.89
CA PHE A 107 5.31 -44.80 8.79
C PHE A 107 5.89 -45.54 10.02
N HIS A 108 5.39 -45.27 11.24
CA HIS A 108 5.76 -46.01 12.42
C HIS A 108 5.37 -47.50 12.32
N ARG A 109 4.20 -47.80 11.71
CA ARG A 109 3.82 -49.21 11.46
C ARG A 109 4.83 -49.93 10.55
N VAL A 110 5.38 -49.21 9.54
CA VAL A 110 6.46 -49.78 8.71
C VAL A 110 7.72 -50.03 9.54
N LEU A 111 8.09 -49.11 10.46
CA LEU A 111 9.25 -49.28 11.34
C LEU A 111 9.07 -50.35 12.39
N GLU A 112 7.82 -50.67 12.80
CA GLU A 112 7.54 -51.84 13.62
C GLU A 112 7.80 -53.16 12.87
N LEU A 113 7.51 -53.19 11.56
CA LEU A 113 7.74 -54.37 10.71
C LEU A 113 9.20 -54.45 10.27
N GLU A 114 9.85 -53.30 9.99
CA GLU A 114 11.24 -53.21 9.52
C GLU A 114 11.89 -51.98 10.15
N PRO A 115 12.55 -52.12 11.34
CA PRO A 115 13.13 -51.00 12.08
C PRO A 115 14.18 -50.20 11.32
N ASP A 116 14.92 -50.82 10.42
CA ASP A 116 16.00 -50.18 9.64
C ASP A 116 15.53 -49.59 8.31
N ASN A 117 14.24 -49.48 8.08
CA ASN A 117 13.69 -48.93 6.84
C ASN A 117 13.99 -47.42 6.75
N SER A 118 15.05 -47.09 6.03
CA SER A 118 15.53 -45.70 5.88
C SER A 118 14.50 -44.76 5.24
N GLN A 119 13.64 -45.31 4.33
CA GLN A 119 12.59 -44.53 3.70
C GLN A 119 11.51 -44.15 4.73
N ALA A 120 11.06 -45.08 5.55
CA ALA A 120 10.08 -44.78 6.60
C ALA A 120 10.63 -43.80 7.64
N GLN A 121 11.90 -43.95 8.04
CA GLN A 121 12.57 -43.00 8.95
C GLN A 121 12.59 -41.57 8.38
N GLN A 122 12.88 -41.42 7.09
CA GLN A 122 12.86 -40.09 6.45
C GLN A 122 11.44 -39.52 6.37
N GLU A 123 10.45 -40.34 6.04
CA GLU A 123 9.06 -39.89 5.94
C GLU A 123 8.46 -39.53 7.30
N VAL A 124 8.88 -40.16 8.41
CA VAL A 124 8.53 -39.70 9.76
C VAL A 124 9.04 -38.32 10.01
N LYS A 125 10.31 -38.02 9.68
CA LYS A 125 10.88 -36.68 9.84
C LYS A 125 10.12 -35.63 8.99
N ASN A 126 9.72 -35.99 7.78
CA ASN A 126 8.93 -35.14 6.91
C ASN A 126 7.55 -34.83 7.54
N ALA A 127 6.90 -35.88 8.11
CA ALA A 127 5.61 -35.71 8.79
C ALA A 127 5.72 -34.81 10.04
N ASP A 128 6.76 -35.06 10.87
CA ASP A 128 7.02 -34.26 12.06
C ASP A 128 7.30 -32.79 11.70
N SER A 129 8.06 -32.52 10.63
CA SER A 129 8.30 -31.17 10.13
C SER A 129 7.00 -30.45 9.69
N VAL A 130 6.09 -31.17 9.01
CA VAL A 130 4.78 -30.60 8.62
C VAL A 130 3.95 -30.27 9.86
N LEU A 131 3.93 -31.12 10.89
CA LEU A 131 3.23 -30.85 12.16
C LEU A 131 3.80 -29.61 12.87
N GLU A 132 5.12 -29.47 12.88
CA GLU A 132 5.79 -28.31 13.47
C GLU A 132 5.42 -27.01 12.72
N TYR A 133 5.51 -27.01 11.39
CA TYR A 133 5.13 -25.84 10.59
C TYR A 133 3.64 -25.49 10.72
N GLU A 134 2.77 -26.50 10.82
CA GLU A 134 1.33 -26.25 11.05
C GLU A 134 1.11 -25.56 12.39
N LYS A 135 1.71 -26.05 13.46
CA LYS A 135 1.64 -25.44 14.79
C LYS A 135 2.22 -24.03 14.83
N MET A 136 3.36 -23.81 14.17
CA MET A 136 3.96 -22.48 14.06
C MET A 136 3.06 -21.51 13.28
N ALA A 137 2.39 -22.00 12.24
CA ALA A 137 1.46 -21.19 11.45
C ALA A 137 0.21 -20.80 12.25
N GLU A 138 -0.32 -21.69 13.09
CA GLU A 138 -1.44 -21.36 13.99
C GLU A 138 -1.06 -20.22 14.94
N ILE A 139 0.10 -20.33 15.60
CA ILE A 139 0.63 -19.29 16.49
C ILE A 139 0.85 -17.97 15.72
N GLY A 140 1.40 -18.04 14.51
CA GLY A 140 1.63 -16.89 13.66
C GLY A 140 0.32 -16.21 13.26
N PHE A 141 -0.70 -17.00 12.95
CA PHE A 141 -2.02 -16.46 12.57
C PHE A 141 -2.71 -15.75 13.74
N GLU A 142 -2.67 -16.32 14.94
CA GLU A 142 -3.20 -15.66 16.16
C GLU A 142 -2.48 -14.34 16.47
N LYS A 143 -1.18 -14.27 16.21
CA LYS A 143 -0.37 -13.06 16.40
C LYS A 143 -0.43 -12.08 15.22
N HIS A 144 -1.21 -12.37 14.19
CA HIS A 144 -1.27 -11.60 12.93
C HIS A 144 0.09 -11.49 12.21
N ASP A 145 1.03 -12.41 12.46
CA ASP A 145 2.28 -12.53 11.70
C ASP A 145 2.05 -13.37 10.44
N PHE A 146 1.36 -12.76 9.48
CA PHE A 146 1.02 -13.42 8.22
C PHE A 146 2.24 -13.78 7.37
N ARG A 147 3.39 -13.11 7.56
CA ARG A 147 4.65 -13.47 6.87
C ARG A 147 5.15 -14.81 7.34
N MET A 148 5.16 -15.02 8.66
CA MET A 148 5.52 -16.29 9.27
C MET A 148 4.60 -17.43 8.81
N VAL A 149 3.28 -17.17 8.77
CA VAL A 149 2.31 -18.16 8.28
C VAL A 149 2.59 -18.58 6.83
N VAL A 150 2.81 -17.61 5.94
CA VAL A 150 3.14 -17.88 4.53
C VAL A 150 4.40 -18.73 4.42
N PHE A 151 5.45 -18.41 5.18
CA PHE A 151 6.69 -19.18 5.21
C PHE A 151 6.45 -20.61 5.69
N CYS A 152 5.72 -20.79 6.79
CA CYS A 152 5.40 -22.13 7.33
C CYS A 152 4.59 -22.96 6.34
N MET A 153 3.60 -22.34 5.68
CA MET A 153 2.78 -23.03 4.67
C MET A 153 3.60 -23.39 3.42
N ASP A 154 4.54 -22.56 3.00
CA ASP A 154 5.45 -22.90 1.90
C ASP A 154 6.27 -24.15 2.23
N ARG A 155 6.83 -24.21 3.42
CA ARG A 155 7.61 -25.38 3.88
C ARG A 155 6.74 -26.63 4.05
N ALA A 156 5.57 -26.49 4.64
CA ALA A 156 4.65 -27.62 4.78
C ALA A 156 4.20 -28.19 3.42
N LEU A 157 3.98 -27.31 2.43
CA LEU A 157 3.55 -27.70 1.08
C LEU A 157 4.63 -28.42 0.26
N GLU A 158 5.90 -28.37 0.65
CA GLU A 158 6.96 -29.20 0.04
C GLU A 158 6.66 -30.70 0.20
N SER A 159 6.13 -31.12 1.35
CA SER A 159 5.71 -32.48 1.63
C SER A 159 4.22 -32.72 1.44
N ALA A 160 3.38 -31.74 1.76
CA ALA A 160 1.91 -31.80 1.70
C ALA A 160 1.36 -31.09 0.44
N SER A 161 1.89 -31.36 -0.73
CA SER A 161 1.66 -30.65 -1.99
C SER A 161 0.19 -30.61 -2.47
N ALA A 162 -0.63 -31.59 -2.07
CA ALA A 162 -2.05 -31.68 -2.40
C ALA A 162 -2.97 -31.10 -1.29
N CYS A 163 -2.43 -30.56 -0.21
CA CYS A 163 -3.21 -30.04 0.91
C CYS A 163 -3.87 -28.71 0.54
N HIS A 164 -5.16 -28.74 0.22
CA HIS A 164 -5.93 -27.52 -0.11
C HIS A 164 -6.02 -26.58 1.08
N ARG A 165 -6.14 -27.08 2.31
CA ARG A 165 -6.20 -26.28 3.54
C ARG A 165 -4.97 -25.39 3.72
N PHE A 166 -3.76 -25.95 3.51
CA PHE A 166 -2.52 -25.17 3.58
C PHE A 166 -2.42 -24.13 2.45
N LYS A 167 -2.83 -24.49 1.23
CA LYS A 167 -2.89 -23.56 0.09
C LYS A 167 -3.84 -22.40 0.35
N VAL A 168 -5.04 -22.69 0.88
CA VAL A 168 -6.04 -21.66 1.23
C VAL A 168 -5.51 -20.74 2.32
N LEU A 169 -4.94 -21.30 3.41
CA LEU A 169 -4.38 -20.50 4.51
C LEU A 169 -3.25 -19.58 4.01
N LYS A 170 -2.35 -20.13 3.18
CA LYS A 170 -1.32 -19.33 2.51
C LYS A 170 -1.92 -18.19 1.68
N ALA A 171 -2.92 -18.49 0.86
CA ALA A 171 -3.55 -17.49 -0.01
C ALA A 171 -4.30 -16.42 0.78
N GLU A 172 -4.98 -16.79 1.88
CA GLU A 172 -5.62 -15.84 2.80
C GLU A 172 -4.58 -14.89 3.41
N CYS A 173 -3.46 -15.43 3.92
CA CYS A 173 -2.38 -14.61 4.49
C CYS A 173 -1.68 -13.74 3.44
N LEU A 174 -1.50 -14.22 2.21
CA LEU A 174 -1.00 -13.39 1.11
C LEU A 174 -1.94 -12.21 0.82
N ALA A 175 -3.25 -12.43 0.86
CA ALA A 175 -4.23 -11.35 0.70
C ALA A 175 -4.14 -10.33 1.84
N MET A 176 -3.97 -10.79 3.10
CA MET A 176 -3.76 -9.90 4.25
C MET A 176 -2.45 -9.09 4.16
N LEU A 177 -1.43 -9.62 3.49
CA LEU A 177 -0.17 -8.93 3.22
C LEU A 177 -0.23 -7.98 2.02
N GLY A 178 -1.37 -7.87 1.33
CA GLY A 178 -1.52 -7.06 0.11
C GLY A 178 -0.92 -7.71 -1.15
N ARG A 179 -0.48 -8.99 -1.09
CA ARG A 179 0.08 -9.74 -2.20
C ARG A 179 -1.04 -10.41 -3.03
N TYR A 180 -1.98 -9.58 -3.51
CA TYR A 180 -3.20 -10.05 -4.17
C TYR A 180 -2.98 -10.92 -5.41
N PRO A 181 -2.05 -10.61 -6.33
CA PRO A 181 -1.83 -11.44 -7.52
C PRO A 181 -1.42 -12.87 -7.16
N GLU A 182 -0.57 -13.04 -6.15
CA GLU A 182 -0.12 -14.35 -5.68
C GLU A 182 -1.25 -15.12 -5.00
N ALA A 183 -2.01 -14.44 -4.13
CA ALA A 183 -3.18 -15.03 -3.48
C ALA A 183 -4.21 -15.51 -4.51
N GLN A 184 -4.49 -14.68 -5.53
CA GLN A 184 -5.42 -15.03 -6.62
C GLN A 184 -4.92 -16.19 -7.48
N SER A 185 -3.60 -16.30 -7.71
CA SER A 185 -3.01 -17.42 -8.43
C SER A 185 -3.25 -18.74 -7.69
N VAL A 186 -2.91 -18.77 -6.39
CA VAL A 186 -3.12 -19.97 -5.55
C VAL A 186 -4.59 -20.37 -5.49
N ALA A 187 -5.50 -19.41 -5.28
CA ALA A 187 -6.93 -19.67 -5.25
C ALA A 187 -7.46 -20.17 -6.61
N SER A 188 -6.93 -19.63 -7.73
CA SER A 188 -7.30 -20.07 -9.08
C SER A 188 -6.84 -21.49 -9.38
N ASP A 189 -5.67 -21.90 -8.88
CA ASP A 189 -5.17 -23.26 -9.01
C ASP A 189 -6.08 -24.27 -8.28
N ILE A 190 -6.56 -23.90 -7.09
CA ILE A 190 -7.53 -24.72 -6.35
C ILE A 190 -8.85 -24.81 -7.13
N LEU A 191 -9.37 -23.67 -7.63
CA LEU A 191 -10.65 -23.62 -8.37
C LEU A 191 -10.59 -24.33 -9.72
N ARG A 192 -9.41 -24.50 -10.32
CA ARG A 192 -9.21 -25.28 -11.53
C ARG A 192 -9.43 -26.79 -11.26
N MET A 193 -9.05 -27.24 -10.07
CA MET A 193 -9.24 -28.64 -9.66
C MET A 193 -10.64 -28.88 -9.07
N ASP A 194 -11.17 -27.89 -8.33
CA ASP A 194 -12.48 -27.94 -7.67
C ASP A 194 -13.14 -26.57 -7.74
N ALA A 195 -13.96 -26.35 -8.78
CA ALA A 195 -14.67 -25.09 -9.03
C ALA A 195 -15.68 -24.72 -7.93
N THR A 196 -16.03 -25.69 -7.05
CA THR A 196 -17.00 -25.52 -5.97
C THR A 196 -16.34 -25.23 -4.61
N ASN A 197 -15.02 -25.12 -4.57
CA ASN A 197 -14.29 -24.89 -3.33
C ASN A 197 -14.63 -23.52 -2.72
N GLY A 198 -15.41 -23.54 -1.63
CA GLY A 198 -15.90 -22.35 -0.93
C GLY A 198 -14.79 -21.49 -0.38
N ASP A 199 -13.73 -22.09 0.17
CA ASP A 199 -12.58 -21.36 0.73
C ASP A 199 -11.82 -20.60 -0.35
N ALA A 200 -11.56 -21.21 -1.50
CA ALA A 200 -10.87 -20.57 -2.61
C ALA A 200 -11.70 -19.43 -3.24
N LEU A 201 -13.02 -19.60 -3.33
CA LEU A 201 -13.94 -18.54 -3.74
C LEU A 201 -13.92 -17.38 -2.73
N TYR A 202 -13.89 -17.66 -1.43
CA TYR A 202 -13.74 -16.67 -0.38
C TYR A 202 -12.43 -15.86 -0.54
N VAL A 203 -11.30 -16.52 -0.73
CA VAL A 203 -10.01 -15.85 -0.91
C VAL A 203 -10.02 -14.94 -2.16
N ARG A 204 -10.60 -15.38 -3.27
CA ARG A 204 -10.76 -14.51 -4.46
C ARG A 204 -11.63 -13.29 -4.15
N GLY A 205 -12.71 -13.49 -3.43
CA GLY A 205 -13.56 -12.38 -2.96
C GLY A 205 -12.79 -11.43 -2.06
N LEU A 206 -11.97 -11.94 -1.15
CA LEU A 206 -11.15 -11.16 -0.24
C LEU A 206 -10.12 -10.29 -0.97
N CYS A 207 -9.42 -10.84 -1.96
CA CYS A 207 -8.50 -10.07 -2.79
C CYS A 207 -9.20 -8.91 -3.49
N LEU A 208 -10.35 -9.17 -4.13
CA LEU A 208 -11.15 -8.13 -4.80
C LEU A 208 -11.67 -7.07 -3.83
N TYR A 209 -12.04 -7.48 -2.62
CA TYR A 209 -12.50 -6.58 -1.57
C TYR A 209 -11.41 -5.58 -1.15
N TYR A 210 -10.19 -6.07 -0.94
CA TYR A 210 -9.05 -5.21 -0.59
C TYR A 210 -8.50 -4.42 -1.78
N GLU A 211 -8.84 -4.81 -3.02
CA GLU A 211 -8.56 -4.03 -4.24
C GLU A 211 -9.62 -2.95 -4.56
N ASP A 212 -10.58 -2.70 -3.66
CA ASP A 212 -11.73 -1.79 -3.82
C ASP A 212 -12.70 -2.19 -4.97
N CYS A 213 -12.68 -3.48 -5.34
CA CYS A 213 -13.62 -4.07 -6.30
C CYS A 213 -14.81 -4.71 -5.58
N ILE A 214 -15.53 -3.92 -4.74
CA ILE A 214 -16.49 -4.41 -3.76
C ILE A 214 -17.64 -5.21 -4.40
N ASP A 215 -18.17 -4.79 -5.55
CA ASP A 215 -19.27 -5.48 -6.23
C ASP A 215 -18.90 -6.90 -6.64
N LYS A 216 -17.73 -7.07 -7.25
CA LYS A 216 -17.21 -8.38 -7.62
C LYS A 216 -16.90 -9.23 -6.38
N ALA A 217 -16.35 -8.62 -5.34
CA ALA A 217 -16.07 -9.29 -4.07
C ALA A 217 -17.35 -9.89 -3.46
N VAL A 218 -18.43 -9.11 -3.41
CA VAL A 218 -19.73 -9.58 -2.90
C VAL A 218 -20.26 -10.77 -3.72
N GLN A 219 -20.10 -10.76 -5.06
CA GLN A 219 -20.49 -11.89 -5.91
C GLN A 219 -19.72 -13.17 -5.53
N PHE A 220 -18.41 -13.09 -5.33
CA PHE A 220 -17.61 -14.23 -4.92
C PHE A 220 -17.94 -14.71 -3.50
N PHE A 221 -18.17 -13.81 -2.54
CA PHE A 221 -18.60 -14.19 -1.19
C PHE A 221 -19.97 -14.88 -1.21
N VAL A 222 -20.92 -14.39 -2.01
CA VAL A 222 -22.23 -15.05 -2.18
C VAL A 222 -22.07 -16.42 -2.81
N GLN A 223 -21.19 -16.57 -3.80
CA GLN A 223 -20.89 -17.85 -4.41
C GLN A 223 -20.23 -18.82 -3.41
N ALA A 224 -19.27 -18.35 -2.62
CA ALA A 224 -18.66 -19.13 -1.55
C ALA A 224 -19.70 -19.65 -0.55
N LEU A 225 -20.64 -18.79 -0.13
CA LEU A 225 -21.73 -19.16 0.78
C LEU A 225 -22.79 -20.10 0.16
N ARG A 226 -22.91 -20.15 -1.16
CA ARG A 226 -23.75 -21.14 -1.84
C ARG A 226 -23.10 -22.53 -1.80
N MET A 227 -21.76 -22.58 -1.90
CA MET A 227 -21.02 -23.85 -1.85
C MET A 227 -20.80 -24.33 -0.41
N ALA A 228 -20.57 -23.41 0.53
CA ALA A 228 -20.35 -23.66 1.95
C ALA A 228 -21.20 -22.68 2.78
N PRO A 229 -22.48 -23.01 3.09
CA PRO A 229 -23.38 -22.11 3.82
C PRO A 229 -22.93 -21.81 5.27
N ASP A 230 -22.11 -22.64 5.86
CA ASP A 230 -21.54 -22.53 7.20
C ASP A 230 -20.22 -21.77 7.25
N HIS A 231 -19.71 -21.28 6.12
CA HIS A 231 -18.44 -20.56 6.03
C HIS A 231 -18.52 -19.18 6.70
N GLU A 232 -18.18 -19.11 7.99
CA GLU A 232 -18.34 -17.90 8.82
C GLU A 232 -17.52 -16.72 8.32
N LYS A 233 -16.26 -16.93 7.90
CA LYS A 233 -15.40 -15.86 7.36
C LYS A 233 -15.99 -15.23 6.11
N ALA A 234 -16.54 -16.03 5.19
CA ALA A 234 -17.19 -15.52 3.97
C ALA A 234 -18.47 -14.76 4.31
N ARG A 235 -19.24 -15.21 5.31
CA ARG A 235 -20.45 -14.51 5.78
C ARG A 235 -20.12 -13.15 6.37
N LEU A 236 -19.11 -13.08 7.23
CA LEU A 236 -18.64 -11.82 7.82
C LEU A 236 -18.11 -10.86 6.76
N ALA A 237 -17.25 -11.33 5.87
CA ALA A 237 -16.68 -10.53 4.78
C ALA A 237 -17.78 -10.00 3.83
N CYS A 238 -18.77 -10.83 3.49
CA CYS A 238 -19.91 -10.43 2.67
C CYS A 238 -20.76 -9.34 3.34
N ARG A 239 -21.03 -9.48 4.64
CA ARG A 239 -21.76 -8.47 5.42
C ARG A 239 -20.99 -7.16 5.46
N ASN A 240 -19.71 -7.19 5.77
CA ASN A 240 -18.86 -5.99 5.83
C ASN A 240 -18.75 -5.32 4.47
N ALA A 241 -18.56 -6.08 3.39
CA ALA A 241 -18.48 -5.54 2.04
C ALA A 241 -19.79 -4.83 1.62
N LYS A 242 -20.95 -5.43 1.91
CA LYS A 242 -22.26 -4.82 1.63
C LYS A 242 -22.49 -3.56 2.46
N ALA A 243 -22.16 -3.59 3.76
CA ALA A 243 -22.29 -2.44 4.65
C ALA A 243 -21.37 -1.29 4.22
N LEU A 244 -20.11 -1.59 3.90
CA LEU A 244 -19.14 -0.61 3.42
C LEU A 244 -19.59 0.05 2.12
N LYS A 245 -20.09 -0.75 1.17
CA LYS A 245 -20.65 -0.24 -0.09
C LYS A 245 -21.83 0.71 0.17
N ALA A 246 -22.82 0.26 0.94
CA ALA A 246 -24.00 1.06 1.25
C ALA A 246 -23.63 2.40 1.89
N LYS A 247 -22.80 2.39 2.96
CA LYS A 247 -22.36 3.62 3.65
C LYS A 247 -21.58 4.57 2.74
N LYS A 248 -20.73 4.03 1.87
CA LYS A 248 -19.97 4.82 0.88
C LYS A 248 -20.91 5.47 -0.16
N GLU A 249 -21.89 4.73 -0.66
CA GLU A 249 -22.88 5.23 -1.64
C GLU A 249 -23.81 6.26 -1.01
N ASP A 250 -24.31 6.02 0.20
CA ASP A 250 -25.14 6.97 0.94
C ASP A 250 -24.37 8.25 1.25
N GLY A 251 -23.10 8.14 1.67
CA GLY A 251 -22.22 9.29 1.87
C GLY A 251 -21.98 10.09 0.60
N ASN A 252 -21.74 9.41 -0.53
CA ASN A 252 -21.59 10.07 -1.84
C ASN A 252 -22.87 10.78 -2.26
N LYS A 253 -24.05 10.20 -1.99
CA LYS A 253 -25.35 10.81 -2.26
C LYS A 253 -25.57 12.03 -1.38
N ALA A 254 -25.39 11.92 -0.07
CA ALA A 254 -25.51 13.04 0.87
C ALA A 254 -24.57 14.21 0.48
N PHE A 255 -23.35 13.92 0.03
CA PHE A 255 -22.43 14.93 -0.49
C PHE A 255 -22.98 15.66 -1.73
N LYS A 256 -23.53 14.91 -2.69
CA LYS A 256 -24.13 15.47 -3.91
C LYS A 256 -25.37 16.34 -3.60
N ASP A 257 -26.14 15.92 -2.61
CA ASP A 257 -27.33 16.62 -2.14
C ASP A 257 -26.99 17.86 -1.27
N GLY A 258 -25.68 18.13 -1.04
CA GLY A 258 -25.23 19.26 -0.23
C GLY A 258 -25.34 19.05 1.28
N ASN A 259 -25.77 17.87 1.73
CA ASN A 259 -25.86 17.54 3.16
C ASN A 259 -24.49 17.05 3.68
N TYR A 260 -23.61 18.01 3.94
CA TYR A 260 -22.21 17.71 4.29
C TYR A 260 -22.05 17.08 5.66
N ASP A 261 -22.87 17.44 6.66
CA ASP A 261 -22.79 16.84 7.99
C ASP A 261 -23.16 15.35 7.94
N ALA A 262 -24.27 14.98 7.27
CA ALA A 262 -24.64 13.58 7.08
C ALA A 262 -23.58 12.81 6.26
N ALA A 263 -23.00 13.42 5.24
CA ALA A 263 -21.92 12.79 4.46
C ALA A 263 -20.68 12.51 5.33
N TYR A 264 -20.32 13.43 6.22
CA TYR A 264 -19.20 13.28 7.14
C TYR A 264 -19.41 12.11 8.11
N GLU A 265 -20.61 12.00 8.68
CA GLU A 265 -20.98 10.91 9.59
C GLU A 265 -20.97 9.56 8.85
N LEU A 266 -21.59 9.46 7.69
CA LEU A 266 -21.65 8.23 6.89
C LEU A 266 -20.25 7.72 6.49
N TYR A 267 -19.35 8.61 6.09
CA TYR A 267 -17.96 8.22 5.83
C TYR A 267 -17.21 7.81 7.11
N SER A 268 -17.52 8.46 8.26
CA SER A 268 -16.92 8.08 9.54
C SER A 268 -17.38 6.69 9.98
N GLU A 269 -18.66 6.37 9.83
CA GLU A 269 -19.19 5.03 10.08
C GLU A 269 -18.58 4.00 9.12
N ALA A 270 -18.45 4.34 7.81
CA ALA A 270 -17.83 3.47 6.83
C ALA A 270 -16.39 3.08 7.21
N LEU A 271 -15.60 4.02 7.73
CA LEU A 271 -14.21 3.81 8.18
C LEU A 271 -14.09 2.86 9.38
N THR A 272 -15.17 2.64 10.17
CA THR A 272 -15.16 1.72 11.30
C THR A 272 -15.47 0.27 10.93
N ILE A 273 -16.00 0.02 9.70
CA ILE A 273 -16.45 -1.32 9.29
C ILE A 273 -15.29 -2.28 9.13
N ASP A 274 -14.22 -1.84 8.45
CA ASP A 274 -13.03 -2.66 8.25
C ASP A 274 -11.77 -1.78 8.16
N PRO A 275 -11.03 -1.61 9.27
CA PRO A 275 -9.78 -0.85 9.29
C PRO A 275 -8.68 -1.40 8.37
N ASN A 276 -8.75 -2.69 8.01
CA ASN A 276 -7.73 -3.35 7.19
C ASN A 276 -7.93 -3.12 5.68
N ASN A 277 -9.07 -2.58 5.26
CA ASN A 277 -9.32 -2.29 3.84
C ASN A 277 -8.62 -0.98 3.42
N ILE A 278 -7.30 -1.05 3.25
CA ILE A 278 -6.41 0.08 3.01
C ILE A 278 -6.87 0.93 1.81
N LYS A 279 -7.15 0.31 0.65
CA LYS A 279 -7.50 1.04 -0.58
C LYS A 279 -8.83 1.77 -0.49
N THR A 280 -9.85 1.12 0.10
CA THR A 280 -11.16 1.75 0.28
C THR A 280 -11.09 2.84 1.35
N ASN A 281 -10.38 2.58 2.45
CA ASN A 281 -10.23 3.55 3.54
C ASN A 281 -9.45 4.79 3.10
N ALA A 282 -8.43 4.67 2.26
CA ALA A 282 -7.74 5.82 1.67
C ALA A 282 -8.72 6.73 0.89
N LYS A 283 -9.63 6.13 0.11
CA LYS A 283 -10.67 6.89 -0.63
C LYS A 283 -11.69 7.51 0.32
N LEU A 284 -12.10 6.79 1.36
CA LEU A 284 -13.05 7.28 2.37
C LEU A 284 -12.47 8.45 3.16
N PHE A 285 -11.21 8.38 3.60
CA PHE A 285 -10.52 9.50 4.24
C PHE A 285 -10.44 10.71 3.32
N CYS A 286 -10.07 10.53 2.05
CA CYS A 286 -10.05 11.63 1.07
C CYS A 286 -11.44 12.24 0.86
N ASN A 287 -12.49 11.43 0.77
CA ASN A 287 -13.88 11.91 0.65
C ASN A 287 -14.30 12.67 1.91
N ARG A 288 -14.02 12.12 3.10
CA ARG A 288 -14.34 12.80 4.38
C ARG A 288 -13.55 14.11 4.53
N GLY A 289 -12.28 14.13 4.16
CA GLY A 289 -11.48 15.36 4.10
C GLY A 289 -12.06 16.41 3.14
N THR A 290 -12.59 15.96 1.98
CA THR A 290 -13.30 16.85 1.04
C THR A 290 -14.56 17.46 1.68
N VAL A 291 -15.33 16.66 2.42
CA VAL A 291 -16.50 17.14 3.15
C VAL A 291 -16.08 18.08 4.28
N GLY A 292 -15.03 17.75 5.04
CA GLY A 292 -14.47 18.58 6.11
C GLY A 292 -14.06 19.97 5.61
N SER A 293 -13.45 20.05 4.44
CA SER A 293 -13.13 21.34 3.80
C SER A 293 -14.40 22.15 3.49
N LYS A 294 -15.48 21.52 3.00
CA LYS A 294 -16.76 22.20 2.77
C LYS A 294 -17.41 22.69 4.06
N LEU A 295 -17.23 21.96 5.17
CA LEU A 295 -17.68 22.35 6.52
C LEU A 295 -16.74 23.36 7.21
N LYS A 296 -15.71 23.85 6.52
CA LYS A 296 -14.65 24.74 7.07
C LYS A 296 -13.85 24.13 8.22
N LYS A 297 -13.83 22.80 8.34
CA LYS A 297 -13.02 22.04 9.30
C LYS A 297 -11.67 21.70 8.66
N ILE A 298 -10.88 22.75 8.30
CA ILE A 298 -9.69 22.62 7.44
C ILE A 298 -8.63 21.71 8.07
N ASP A 299 -8.35 21.84 9.37
CA ASP A 299 -7.34 21.02 10.06
C ASP A 299 -7.71 19.54 10.04
N GLN A 300 -8.98 19.20 10.27
CA GLN A 300 -9.47 17.81 10.19
C GLN A 300 -9.40 17.27 8.75
N ALA A 301 -9.66 18.14 7.75
CA ALA A 301 -9.54 17.76 6.34
C ALA A 301 -8.09 17.45 5.97
N ILE A 302 -7.13 18.22 6.46
CA ILE A 302 -5.68 17.97 6.27
C ILE A 302 -5.28 16.66 6.94
N GLU A 303 -5.76 16.40 8.16
CA GLU A 303 -5.48 15.15 8.88
C GLU A 303 -6.02 13.93 8.11
N ASP A 304 -7.27 13.99 7.65
CA ASP A 304 -7.89 12.93 6.86
C ASP A 304 -7.16 12.69 5.53
N CYS A 305 -6.82 13.73 4.79
CA CYS A 305 -6.03 13.59 3.57
C CYS A 305 -4.62 13.02 3.87
N THR A 306 -4.03 13.36 5.01
CA THR A 306 -2.74 12.80 5.44
C THR A 306 -2.85 11.31 5.76
N LYS A 307 -3.95 10.87 6.41
CA LYS A 307 -4.24 9.44 6.60
C LYS A 307 -4.43 8.73 5.27
N ALA A 308 -5.15 9.35 4.31
CA ALA A 308 -5.32 8.80 2.97
C ALA A 308 -3.99 8.59 2.25
N VAL A 309 -3.08 9.57 2.29
CA VAL A 309 -1.74 9.50 1.70
C VAL A 309 -0.87 8.44 2.38
N LYS A 310 -0.96 8.29 3.71
CA LYS A 310 -0.23 7.23 4.43
C LYS A 310 -0.69 5.83 4.05
N LEU A 311 -1.99 5.66 3.77
CA LEU A 311 -2.56 4.38 3.34
C LEU A 311 -2.24 4.05 1.88
N ASP A 312 -2.20 5.07 1.01
CA ASP A 312 -1.89 4.93 -0.41
C ASP A 312 -1.09 6.14 -0.90
N GLU A 313 0.23 5.99 -0.93
CA GLU A 313 1.17 7.03 -1.39
C GLU A 313 1.02 7.36 -2.88
N THR A 314 0.29 6.54 -3.64
CA THR A 314 0.03 6.76 -5.07
C THR A 314 -1.30 7.49 -5.32
N TYR A 315 -2.09 7.74 -4.27
CA TYR A 315 -3.42 8.31 -4.40
C TYR A 315 -3.39 9.83 -4.62
N ILE A 316 -3.19 10.26 -5.86
CA ILE A 316 -3.02 11.66 -6.28
C ILE A 316 -4.15 12.58 -5.78
N LYS A 317 -5.40 12.10 -5.77
CA LYS A 317 -6.54 12.91 -5.31
C LYS A 317 -6.42 13.35 -3.85
N ALA A 318 -5.78 12.55 -3.00
CA ALA A 318 -5.56 12.92 -1.61
C ALA A 318 -4.53 14.04 -1.48
N TYR A 319 -3.45 14.01 -2.27
CA TYR A 319 -2.48 15.12 -2.34
C TYR A 319 -3.14 16.40 -2.85
N LEU A 320 -3.92 16.34 -3.94
CA LEU A 320 -4.63 17.50 -4.48
C LEU A 320 -5.56 18.15 -3.44
N ARG A 321 -6.31 17.33 -2.69
CA ARG A 321 -7.21 17.84 -1.65
C ARG A 321 -6.45 18.44 -0.48
N ARG A 322 -5.36 17.79 -0.04
CA ARG A 322 -4.52 18.30 1.05
C ARG A 322 -3.84 19.60 0.66
N ALA A 323 -3.28 19.68 -0.55
CA ALA A 323 -2.69 20.89 -1.09
C ALA A 323 -3.70 22.06 -1.14
N GLN A 324 -4.94 21.78 -1.58
CA GLN A 324 -5.98 22.81 -1.56
C GLN A 324 -6.31 23.28 -0.14
N CYS A 325 -6.39 22.37 0.84
CA CYS A 325 -6.59 22.73 2.24
C CYS A 325 -5.42 23.55 2.80
N TYR A 326 -4.18 23.26 2.41
CA TYR A 326 -3.02 24.06 2.77
C TYR A 326 -3.07 25.46 2.12
N MET A 327 -3.53 25.56 0.85
CA MET A 327 -3.76 26.86 0.22
C MET A 327 -4.82 27.70 0.98
N ASP A 328 -5.93 27.06 1.38
CA ASP A 328 -7.01 27.70 2.12
C ASP A 328 -6.57 28.14 3.54
N LYS A 329 -5.51 27.52 4.08
CA LYS A 329 -4.90 27.84 5.38
C LYS A 329 -3.70 28.78 5.27
N GLU A 330 -3.33 29.18 4.06
CA GLU A 330 -2.14 30.01 3.78
C GLU A 330 -0.79 29.32 4.11
N GLU A 331 -0.79 27.98 4.24
CA GLU A 331 0.41 27.16 4.42
C GLU A 331 1.01 26.79 3.06
N TYR A 332 1.50 27.79 2.33
CA TYR A 332 1.88 27.66 0.92
C TYR A 332 3.08 26.75 0.68
N ASP A 333 4.03 26.63 1.61
CA ASP A 333 5.18 25.74 1.48
C ASP A 333 4.73 24.28 1.40
N GLU A 334 3.75 23.89 2.22
CA GLU A 334 3.21 22.53 2.25
C GLU A 334 2.35 22.26 1.00
N ALA A 335 1.56 23.26 0.57
CA ALA A 335 0.79 23.17 -0.66
C ALA A 335 1.67 22.95 -1.90
N VAL A 336 2.78 23.68 -2.00
CA VAL A 336 3.75 23.52 -3.11
C VAL A 336 4.33 22.11 -3.12
N ARG A 337 4.74 21.55 -1.96
CA ARG A 337 5.28 20.19 -1.87
C ARG A 337 4.29 19.13 -2.39
N ASP A 338 3.02 19.26 -2.01
CA ASP A 338 1.97 18.34 -2.46
C ASP A 338 1.70 18.49 -3.96
N TYR A 339 1.58 19.72 -4.49
CA TYR A 339 1.40 19.93 -5.93
C TYR A 339 2.63 19.51 -6.76
N GLU A 340 3.84 19.62 -6.22
CA GLU A 340 5.05 19.06 -6.86
C GLU A 340 4.97 17.55 -6.98
N LYS A 341 4.58 16.88 -5.91
CA LYS A 341 4.36 15.41 -5.92
C LYS A 341 3.32 15.01 -6.96
N VAL A 342 2.20 15.73 -7.01
CA VAL A 342 1.15 15.53 -8.02
C VAL A 342 1.70 15.70 -9.44
N TYR A 343 2.42 16.80 -9.72
CA TYR A 343 2.95 17.06 -11.03
C TYR A 343 4.06 16.10 -11.46
N GLN A 344 4.88 15.61 -10.52
CA GLN A 344 5.88 14.57 -10.78
C GLN A 344 5.23 13.26 -11.20
N THR A 345 4.08 12.93 -10.60
CA THR A 345 3.36 11.67 -10.88
C THR A 345 2.54 11.77 -12.17
N GLU A 346 1.82 12.86 -12.37
CA GLU A 346 1.01 13.11 -13.58
C GLU A 346 1.32 14.50 -14.17
N LYS A 347 2.08 14.54 -15.25
CA LYS A 347 2.51 15.79 -15.93
C LYS A 347 1.40 16.37 -16.82
N THR A 348 0.28 16.79 -16.22
CA THR A 348 -0.81 17.47 -16.92
C THR A 348 -0.63 18.99 -16.94
N LYS A 349 -1.29 19.67 -17.90
CA LYS A 349 -1.33 21.14 -17.93
C LYS A 349 -2.02 21.74 -16.70
N GLU A 350 -3.05 21.05 -16.22
CA GLU A 350 -3.82 21.46 -15.03
C GLU A 350 -2.95 21.40 -13.76
N HIS A 351 -2.25 20.27 -13.54
CA HIS A 351 -1.36 20.12 -12.38
C HIS A 351 -0.20 21.12 -12.40
N LYS A 352 0.35 21.41 -13.61
CA LYS A 352 1.36 22.47 -13.79
C LYS A 352 0.83 23.82 -13.39
N HIS A 353 -0.42 24.14 -13.76
CA HIS A 353 -1.05 25.42 -13.42
C HIS A 353 -1.27 25.54 -11.91
N LEU A 354 -1.79 24.50 -11.24
CA LEU A 354 -1.97 24.47 -9.79
C LEU A 354 -0.65 24.68 -9.05
N LEU A 355 0.42 24.00 -9.48
CA LEU A 355 1.75 24.16 -8.91
C LEU A 355 2.27 25.59 -9.09
N LYS A 356 2.15 26.15 -10.31
CA LYS A 356 2.60 27.51 -10.59
C LYS A 356 1.84 28.54 -9.73
N ASN A 357 0.54 28.34 -9.54
CA ASN A 357 -0.27 29.21 -8.69
C ASN A 357 0.16 29.14 -7.22
N ALA A 358 0.36 27.94 -6.68
CA ALA A 358 0.85 27.78 -5.31
C ALA A 358 2.25 28.39 -5.11
N GLN A 359 3.16 28.22 -6.08
CA GLN A 359 4.48 28.85 -6.05
C GLN A 359 4.40 30.38 -6.09
N LEU A 360 3.44 30.92 -6.83
CA LEU A 360 3.20 32.38 -6.89
C LEU A 360 2.71 32.90 -5.53
N GLU A 361 1.72 32.23 -4.92
CA GLU A 361 1.21 32.62 -3.59
C GLU A 361 2.30 32.47 -2.51
N LEU A 362 3.14 31.44 -2.60
CA LEU A 362 4.30 31.29 -1.73
C LEU A 362 5.31 32.43 -1.90
N LYS A 363 5.60 32.84 -3.14
CA LYS A 363 6.47 33.98 -3.40
C LYS A 363 5.86 35.29 -2.84
N LYS A 364 4.53 35.48 -2.99
CA LYS A 364 3.82 36.62 -2.43
C LYS A 364 3.87 36.65 -0.91
N SER A 365 3.67 35.52 -0.23
CA SER A 365 3.68 35.47 1.23
C SER A 365 5.07 35.73 1.85
N LYS A 366 6.14 35.34 1.13
CA LYS A 366 7.54 35.57 1.55
C LYS A 366 8.07 36.94 1.12
N ARG A 367 7.27 37.65 0.36
CA ARG A 367 7.66 38.94 -0.20
C ARG A 367 7.72 40.00 0.89
N LYS A 368 8.75 40.88 0.82
CA LYS A 368 8.85 42.03 1.68
C LYS A 368 7.72 43.02 1.39
N ASP A 369 7.03 43.45 2.42
CA ASP A 369 6.05 44.51 2.32
C ASP A 369 6.76 45.89 2.27
N TYR A 370 6.97 46.40 1.07
CA TYR A 370 7.67 47.66 0.85
C TYR A 370 6.95 48.87 1.45
N TYR A 371 5.63 48.84 1.54
CA TYR A 371 4.87 49.91 2.22
C TYR A 371 5.18 49.90 3.74
N LYS A 372 5.23 48.71 4.36
CA LYS A 372 5.58 48.56 5.76
C LYS A 372 7.06 48.90 6.02
N VAL A 373 7.95 48.55 5.08
CA VAL A 373 9.38 48.93 5.15
C VAL A 373 9.54 50.46 5.16
N LEU A 374 8.81 51.22 4.35
CA LEU A 374 8.82 52.68 4.36
C LEU A 374 7.97 53.25 5.49
N GLY A 375 7.01 52.52 6.05
CA GLY A 375 6.07 52.97 7.07
C GLY A 375 5.03 53.92 6.50
N VAL A 376 4.48 53.58 5.33
CA VAL A 376 3.42 54.33 4.63
C VAL A 376 2.26 53.39 4.30
N ASP A 377 1.08 53.91 4.09
CA ASP A 377 -0.08 53.17 3.64
C ASP A 377 -0.01 52.81 2.15
N LYS A 378 -0.78 51.79 1.73
CA LYS A 378 -0.81 51.35 0.30
C LYS A 378 -1.27 52.44 -0.65
N ASP A 379 -2.09 53.35 -0.18
CA ASP A 379 -2.64 54.48 -0.93
C ASP A 379 -1.75 55.76 -0.86
N ALA A 380 -0.54 55.64 -0.29
CA ALA A 380 0.37 56.76 -0.13
C ALA A 380 0.73 57.38 -1.47
N THR A 381 0.71 58.72 -1.46
CA THR A 381 1.11 59.56 -2.61
C THR A 381 2.63 59.47 -2.83
N GLU A 382 3.07 59.86 -4.03
CA GLU A 382 4.49 59.89 -4.38
C GLU A 382 5.31 60.76 -3.41
N ASP A 383 4.73 61.89 -2.97
CA ASP A 383 5.40 62.83 -2.04
C ASP A 383 5.50 62.23 -0.62
N GLU A 384 4.51 61.47 -0.19
CA GLU A 384 4.56 60.77 1.09
C GLU A 384 5.60 59.65 1.05
N ILE A 385 5.69 58.91 -0.05
CA ILE A 385 6.72 57.89 -0.27
C ILE A 385 8.14 58.51 -0.23
N LYS A 386 8.33 59.65 -0.92
CA LYS A 386 9.61 60.39 -0.91
C LYS A 386 9.97 60.91 0.49
N LYS A 387 8.99 61.44 1.22
CA LYS A 387 9.17 61.94 2.59
C LYS A 387 9.52 60.77 3.57
N ALA A 388 8.83 59.69 3.45
CA ALA A 388 9.08 58.50 4.26
C ALA A 388 10.45 57.90 3.99
N TYR A 389 10.87 57.80 2.72
CA TYR A 389 12.20 57.40 2.32
C TYR A 389 13.29 58.27 2.97
N ARG A 390 13.18 59.61 2.84
CA ARG A 390 14.14 60.53 3.47
C ARG A 390 14.30 60.27 4.97
N LYS A 391 13.19 60.15 5.67
CA LYS A 391 13.17 59.90 7.09
C LYS A 391 13.85 58.60 7.47
N ARG A 392 13.49 57.49 6.78
CA ARG A 392 14.01 56.12 7.06
C ARG A 392 15.47 55.98 6.62
N ALA A 393 15.83 56.49 5.44
CA ALA A 393 17.20 56.45 4.94
C ALA A 393 18.20 57.18 5.86
N LEU A 394 17.82 58.36 6.38
CA LEU A 394 18.62 59.07 7.36
C LEU A 394 18.69 58.34 8.71
N MET A 395 17.63 57.61 9.11
CA MET A 395 17.61 56.90 10.37
C MET A 395 18.57 55.69 10.34
N HIS A 396 18.63 54.98 9.23
CA HIS A 396 19.40 53.74 9.07
C HIS A 396 20.71 53.91 8.30
N HIS A 397 21.15 55.19 8.08
CA HIS A 397 22.37 55.42 7.32
C HIS A 397 23.60 54.88 8.04
N PRO A 398 24.52 54.16 7.34
CA PRO A 398 25.68 53.54 7.94
C PRO A 398 26.57 54.48 8.75
N ASP A 399 26.76 55.74 8.27
CA ASP A 399 27.58 56.73 8.95
C ASP A 399 27.08 57.12 10.33
N ARG A 400 25.73 57.05 10.52
CA ARG A 400 25.10 57.36 11.81
C ARG A 400 25.34 56.27 12.86
N HIS A 401 25.64 55.07 12.42
CA HIS A 401 25.86 53.92 13.28
C HIS A 401 27.34 53.46 13.29
N SER A 402 28.25 54.29 12.77
CA SER A 402 29.69 53.97 12.68
C SER A 402 30.36 53.67 14.03
N SER A 403 29.82 54.18 15.13
CA SER A 403 30.28 53.94 16.48
C SER A 403 29.59 52.80 17.20
N ALA A 404 28.58 52.16 16.59
CA ALA A 404 27.85 51.05 17.18
C ALA A 404 28.62 49.70 17.05
N SER A 405 28.13 48.65 17.72
CA SER A 405 28.71 47.32 17.57
C SER A 405 28.57 46.80 16.14
N ALA A 406 29.46 45.94 15.70
CA ALA A 406 29.47 45.34 14.35
C ALA A 406 28.16 44.64 14.00
N GLU A 407 27.45 44.11 14.98
CA GLU A 407 26.11 43.50 14.79
C GLU A 407 25.06 44.52 14.47
N ILE A 408 25.02 45.65 15.22
CA ILE A 408 24.10 46.76 15.00
C ILE A 408 24.38 47.43 13.65
N GLN A 409 25.66 47.64 13.31
CA GLN A 409 26.06 48.21 12.03
C GLN A 409 25.51 47.35 10.86
N LYS A 410 25.66 46.03 10.94
CA LYS A 410 25.21 45.10 9.92
C LYS A 410 23.68 45.07 9.82
N GLU A 411 22.97 45.15 10.94
CA GLU A 411 21.51 45.21 10.98
C GLU A 411 20.98 46.52 10.37
N GLU A 412 21.57 47.65 10.72
CA GLU A 412 21.17 48.94 10.20
C GLU A 412 21.54 49.13 8.71
N GLU A 413 22.67 48.55 8.26
CA GLU A 413 23.01 48.49 6.83
C GLU A 413 22.00 47.64 6.05
N LYS A 414 21.53 46.55 6.63
CA LYS A 414 20.47 45.72 6.01
C LYS A 414 19.16 46.51 5.89
N LYS A 415 18.74 47.20 6.96
CA LYS A 415 17.54 48.05 6.94
C LYS A 415 17.68 49.19 5.92
N PHE A 416 18.85 49.82 5.83
CA PHE A 416 19.13 50.84 4.84
C PHE A 416 18.97 50.35 3.40
N LYS A 417 19.51 49.14 3.10
CA LYS A 417 19.35 48.50 1.80
C LYS A 417 17.87 48.21 1.51
N GLU A 418 17.14 47.72 2.50
CA GLU A 418 15.69 47.39 2.37
C GLU A 418 14.85 48.66 2.14
N VAL A 419 15.16 49.76 2.79
CA VAL A 419 14.51 51.06 2.59
C VAL A 419 14.79 51.61 1.19
N GLY A 420 16.00 51.50 0.68
CA GLY A 420 16.36 51.90 -0.67
C GLY A 420 15.66 51.05 -1.74
N GLU A 421 15.62 49.71 -1.54
CA GLU A 421 14.90 48.79 -2.41
C GLU A 421 13.40 49.14 -2.48
N ALA A 422 12.77 49.34 -1.32
CA ALA A 422 11.36 49.71 -1.23
C ALA A 422 11.06 51.05 -1.96
N PHE A 423 11.92 52.05 -1.81
CA PHE A 423 11.77 53.29 -2.51
C PHE A 423 11.90 53.15 -4.03
N THR A 424 12.87 52.41 -4.52
CA THR A 424 13.08 52.16 -5.96
C THR A 424 11.85 51.54 -6.61
N VAL A 425 11.16 50.68 -5.90
CA VAL A 425 9.96 49.99 -6.40
C VAL A 425 8.74 50.92 -6.31
N LEU A 426 8.52 51.57 -5.16
CA LEU A 426 7.31 52.36 -4.92
C LEU A 426 7.31 53.75 -5.54
N SER A 427 8.49 54.34 -5.85
CA SER A 427 8.62 55.67 -6.48
C SER A 427 8.44 55.63 -8.01
N ASP A 428 8.59 54.46 -8.65
CA ASP A 428 8.37 54.33 -10.08
C ASP A 428 6.94 53.77 -10.32
N PRO A 429 6.05 54.51 -10.99
CA PRO A 429 4.67 54.09 -11.22
C PRO A 429 4.54 52.74 -11.91
N LYS A 430 5.46 52.40 -12.84
CA LYS A 430 5.45 51.11 -13.54
C LYS A 430 5.88 49.98 -12.61
N LYS A 431 6.93 50.18 -11.82
CA LYS A 431 7.40 49.20 -10.85
C LYS A 431 6.40 49.00 -9.72
N LYS A 432 5.80 50.11 -9.22
CA LYS A 432 4.74 50.07 -8.21
C LYS A 432 3.55 49.26 -8.71
N SER A 433 3.06 49.52 -9.93
CA SER A 433 1.93 48.76 -10.52
C SER A 433 2.25 47.29 -10.68
N ARG A 434 3.46 46.91 -11.13
CA ARG A 434 3.91 45.52 -11.20
C ARG A 434 4.04 44.89 -9.82
N TYR A 435 4.55 45.63 -8.85
CA TYR A 435 4.62 45.22 -7.47
C TYR A 435 3.21 45.01 -6.90
N ASP A 436 2.29 45.94 -7.03
CA ASP A 436 0.93 45.86 -6.50
C ASP A 436 0.11 44.72 -7.15
N SER A 437 0.32 44.45 -8.45
CA SER A 437 -0.32 43.33 -9.18
C SER A 437 0.36 41.99 -9.00
N GLY A 438 1.57 41.93 -8.45
CA GLY A 438 2.35 40.68 -8.28
C GLY A 438 3.05 40.18 -9.56
N HIS A 439 3.00 40.92 -10.67
CA HIS A 439 3.66 40.55 -11.94
C HIS A 439 5.19 40.58 -11.88
N ASP A 440 5.77 41.23 -10.90
CA ASP A 440 7.21 41.21 -10.64
C ASP A 440 7.73 39.83 -10.17
N LEU A 441 6.83 38.95 -9.70
CA LEU A 441 7.15 37.57 -9.26
C LEU A 441 7.03 36.54 -10.38
N GLU A 442 6.41 36.90 -11.52
CA GLU A 442 6.22 36.02 -12.67
C GLU A 442 7.41 36.00 -13.64
N ASP A 443 8.13 37.11 -13.75
CA ASP A 443 9.33 37.18 -14.58
C ASP A 443 10.53 36.61 -13.83
N ASP A 444 10.94 35.41 -14.22
CA ASP A 444 12.14 34.71 -13.72
C ASP A 444 13.45 35.37 -14.21
N THR A 445 13.34 36.50 -14.87
CA THR A 445 14.47 37.37 -15.19
C THR A 445 14.84 38.14 -13.96
N GLY A 446 15.66 37.54 -13.10
CA GLY A 446 16.32 38.17 -11.94
C GLY A 446 17.22 39.34 -12.29
N ASN A 447 16.79 40.20 -13.16
CA ASN A 447 17.42 41.48 -13.45
C ASN A 447 16.74 42.59 -12.65
N MET A 448 16.74 42.49 -11.31
CA MET A 448 16.91 43.67 -10.50
C MET A 448 18.36 44.12 -10.76
N GLY A 449 18.54 45.02 -11.71
CA GLY A 449 19.84 45.61 -12.01
C GLY A 449 20.53 46.03 -10.70
N ASP A 450 21.84 45.92 -10.69
CA ASP A 450 22.74 46.09 -9.56
C ASP A 450 22.24 47.24 -8.64
N PHE A 451 21.54 46.85 -7.55
CA PHE A 451 20.83 47.73 -6.66
C PHE A 451 21.85 48.27 -5.64
N ASP A 452 22.33 49.48 -5.87
CA ASP A 452 23.18 50.17 -4.91
C ASP A 452 22.39 51.25 -4.14
N ALA A 453 21.99 50.93 -2.91
CA ALA A 453 21.28 51.84 -2.01
C ALA A 453 22.07 53.17 -1.78
N ASN A 454 23.39 53.14 -1.86
CA ASN A 454 24.24 54.32 -1.71
C ASN A 454 24.13 55.24 -2.95
N ASN A 455 24.01 54.66 -4.14
CA ASN A 455 23.83 55.44 -5.36
C ASN A 455 22.48 56.15 -5.39
N ILE A 456 21.41 55.46 -4.92
CA ILE A 456 20.08 56.08 -4.78
C ILE A 456 20.10 57.19 -3.74
N PHE A 457 20.74 56.96 -2.60
CA PHE A 457 20.91 57.98 -1.57
C PHE A 457 21.69 59.18 -2.10
N LYS A 458 22.81 58.95 -2.78
CA LYS A 458 23.59 60.04 -3.43
C LYS A 458 22.80 60.77 -4.51
N ALA A 459 22.05 60.08 -5.34
CA ALA A 459 21.20 60.71 -6.37
C ALA A 459 20.07 61.53 -5.75
N PHE A 460 19.56 61.13 -4.61
CA PHE A 460 18.48 61.80 -3.92
C PHE A 460 18.95 62.97 -3.04
N PHE A 461 20.11 62.82 -2.40
CA PHE A 461 20.68 63.86 -1.52
C PHE A 461 21.86 64.60 -2.12
N GLY A 462 22.50 64.07 -3.20
CA GLY A 462 23.70 64.65 -3.83
C GLY A 462 23.52 65.30 -5.20
N GLY A 463 22.31 65.23 -5.82
CA GLY A 463 22.03 65.77 -7.15
C GLY A 463 21.52 67.21 -7.13
N GLY A 464 22.34 68.11 -7.62
CA GLY A 464 22.26 69.57 -7.60
C GLY A 464 21.00 70.19 -8.16
N GLY A 465 20.62 71.30 -7.51
CA GLY A 465 19.69 72.28 -7.95
C GLY A 465 18.87 72.87 -6.83
N GLY A 466 19.50 73.72 -5.97
CA GLY A 466 18.77 74.61 -5.07
C GLY A 466 18.60 74.14 -3.63
N GLN A 467 19.55 74.54 -2.82
CA GLN A 467 19.78 74.40 -1.38
C GLN A 467 20.64 73.23 -0.99
N GLY A 468 21.97 73.46 -1.03
CA GLY A 468 22.98 72.47 -0.61
C GLY A 468 22.92 72.20 0.86
N TYR A 469 22.87 70.92 1.16
CA TYR A 469 23.31 70.43 2.44
C TYR A 469 24.76 69.89 2.27
N SER A 470 25.73 70.80 2.62
CA SER A 470 27.13 70.42 2.76
C SER A 470 27.27 69.62 4.04
N PHE A 471 27.75 68.41 3.93
CA PHE A 471 28.21 67.59 5.05
C PHE A 471 29.64 68.06 5.38
N GLU A 472 29.82 69.03 6.22
CA GLU A 472 31.11 69.35 6.82
C GLU A 472 31.30 68.42 8.02
N ALA A 473 32.19 67.50 7.85
CA ALA A 473 32.76 66.71 8.96
C ALA A 473 33.71 67.63 9.75
N ASN A 474 33.20 68.29 10.76
CA ASN A 474 34.05 69.03 11.71
C ASN A 474 34.60 68.03 12.71
N GLN A 475 35.87 67.67 12.55
CA GLN A 475 36.67 67.00 13.56
C GLN A 475 36.90 67.95 14.75
N SER A 476 36.05 67.89 15.75
CA SER A 476 36.40 68.38 17.08
C SER A 476 35.79 67.45 18.13
N SER A 477 36.65 66.90 18.93
CA SER A 477 36.47 66.00 20.05
C SER A 477 35.40 66.51 21.04
N GLY A 478 34.33 65.67 21.23
CA GLY A 478 33.40 65.82 22.34
C GLY A 478 32.02 65.19 22.01
N PRO A 479 31.35 64.50 22.97
CA PRO A 479 30.03 63.91 22.74
C PRO A 479 28.99 65.04 22.65
N GLY A 480 28.67 65.50 21.43
CA GLY A 480 27.78 66.63 21.19
C GLY A 480 26.64 66.30 20.31
N ASN A 481 25.46 66.60 20.80
CA ASN A 481 24.12 66.58 20.17
C ASN A 481 24.14 67.11 18.74
N PHE A 482 23.72 66.31 17.78
CA PHE A 482 23.37 66.78 16.42
C PHE A 482 21.96 67.41 16.44
N PHE A 483 21.89 68.72 16.41
CA PHE A 483 20.64 69.43 16.13
C PHE A 483 20.50 69.63 14.62
N PHE A 484 19.44 69.12 14.04
CA PHE A 484 18.99 69.47 12.70
C PHE A 484 18.05 70.72 12.80
N GLN A 485 18.46 71.78 12.25
CA GLN A 485 17.61 73.00 12.08
C GLN A 485 16.96 72.89 10.72
N PHE A 486 15.61 72.84 10.71
CA PHE A 486 14.83 72.94 9.49
C PHE A 486 14.58 74.41 9.20
N GLY A 487 15.01 74.86 7.99
CA GLY A 487 14.57 76.08 7.40
C GLY A 487 13.56 75.80 6.29
#